data_3edebc09d25cfc4da8f749a7b2b37780
#
_entry.id   3edebc09d25cfc4da8f749a7b2b37780
#
_cell.length_a   1.000
_cell.length_b   1.000
_cell.length_c   1.000
_cell.angle_alpha   90.00
_cell.angle_beta   90.00
_cell.angle_gamma   90.00
#
_symmetry.space_group_name_H-M   'P 1'
#
loop_
_entity.id
_entity.type
_entity.pdbx_description
1 polymer ?
#
loop_
_entity_poly.entity_id
_entity_poly.type
_entity_poly.pdbx_seq_one_letter_code
_entity_poly.pdbx_strand_id
1 'polypeptide(L)'
;SRGLGDVYKRQKLDGIDGSGDMTVYELVERYLETKHSVRQSTKQGYKTVMNFLAKEPFAKNKISKIKTSDAKLWFIKLQQKDGKGYSTIHTIRGVLRPAFNMAVEDDLIRKNPFQFPLMDVVVNDSKTREALTPQQEREFLRFVQNDPHYSRYYDGFYVLLNTGLRISEFCGLTKKDVDFKNN
;
A
#
# COMPACT_ATOMS: atom_id res chain seq x y z
N SER A 1 36.50 35.56 -8.15
CA SER A 1 35.74 34.71 -7.22
C SER A 1 34.58 33.93 -7.85
N ARG A 2 34.61 33.63 -9.17
CA ARG A 2 33.59 32.82 -9.87
C ARG A 2 33.91 31.32 -9.89
N GLY A 3 35.07 30.86 -9.49
CA GLY A 3 35.52 29.48 -9.59
C GLY A 3 35.07 28.53 -8.48
N LEU A 4 34.91 28.98 -7.26
CA LEU A 4 34.58 28.12 -6.11
C LEU A 4 33.13 27.61 -6.11
N GLY A 5 32.20 28.43 -6.56
CA GLY A 5 30.79 28.06 -6.64
C GLY A 5 30.49 26.99 -7.71
N ASP A 6 31.24 27.04 -8.81
CA ASP A 6 31.13 26.08 -9.91
C ASP A 6 31.84 24.75 -9.59
N VAL A 7 32.95 24.80 -8.83
CA VAL A 7 33.63 23.60 -8.33
C VAL A 7 32.76 22.88 -7.29
N TYR A 8 32.12 23.59 -6.37
CA TYR A 8 31.18 23.01 -5.40
C TYR A 8 29.92 22.47 -6.07
N LYS A 9 29.42 23.11 -7.12
CA LYS A 9 28.31 22.57 -7.94
C LYS A 9 28.72 21.32 -8.73
N ARG A 10 29.94 21.28 -9.29
CA ARG A 10 30.48 20.12 -9.99
C ARG A 10 30.74 18.95 -9.02
N GLN A 11 31.40 19.18 -7.88
CA GLN A 11 31.62 18.12 -6.89
C GLN A 11 30.31 17.55 -6.33
N LYS A 12 29.24 18.36 -6.21
CA LYS A 12 27.90 17.87 -5.88
C LYS A 12 27.20 17.13 -7.02
N LEU A 13 27.63 17.34 -8.27
CA LEU A 13 27.12 16.64 -9.47
C LEU A 13 27.90 15.35 -9.72
N ASP A 14 29.20 15.34 -9.42
CA ASP A 14 30.08 14.17 -9.63
C ASP A 14 29.96 13.12 -8.50
N GLY A 15 29.39 13.51 -7.34
CA GLY A 15 29.05 12.56 -6.24
C GLY A 15 27.70 11.86 -6.42
N ILE A 16 26.97 12.12 -7.50
CA ILE A 16 25.84 11.30 -7.92
C ILE A 16 26.42 10.24 -8.88
N ASP A 17 27.06 9.24 -8.29
CA ASP A 17 27.51 8.06 -9.01
C ASP A 17 26.37 7.48 -9.84
N GLY A 18 26.70 6.86 -11.00
CA GLY A 18 25.81 6.35 -12.04
C GLY A 18 24.62 5.45 -11.62
N SER A 19 24.37 5.32 -10.33
CA SER A 19 23.20 4.69 -9.71
C SER A 19 21.86 5.45 -9.93
N GLY A 20 21.92 6.74 -10.36
CA GLY A 20 20.73 7.48 -10.81
C GLY A 20 20.15 6.98 -12.12
N ASP A 21 20.79 6.03 -12.78
CA ASP A 21 20.30 5.31 -13.95
C ASP A 21 19.33 4.17 -13.62
N MET A 22 19.16 3.85 -12.33
CA MET A 22 18.20 2.87 -11.83
C MET A 22 16.76 3.25 -12.24
N THR A 23 15.98 2.25 -12.65
CA THR A 23 14.55 2.43 -12.94
C THR A 23 13.72 2.46 -11.65
N VAL A 24 12.48 2.93 -11.75
CA VAL A 24 11.53 2.88 -10.61
C VAL A 24 11.31 1.45 -10.14
N TYR A 25 11.21 0.49 -11.08
CA TYR A 25 11.03 -0.92 -10.76
C TYR A 25 12.21 -1.45 -9.92
N GLU A 26 13.43 -1.23 -10.38
CA GLU A 26 14.66 -1.66 -9.69
C GLU A 26 14.82 -0.98 -8.32
N LEU A 27 14.46 0.30 -8.20
CA LEU A 27 14.46 1.00 -6.91
C LEU A 27 13.50 0.35 -5.91
N VAL A 28 12.27 0.04 -6.35
CA VAL A 28 11.27 -0.59 -5.48
C VAL A 28 11.70 -2.00 -5.11
N GLU A 29 12.24 -2.78 -6.04
CA GLU A 29 12.77 -4.11 -5.79
C GLU A 29 13.86 -4.06 -4.70
N ARG A 30 14.87 -3.18 -4.87
CA ARG A 30 15.93 -2.94 -3.88
C ARG A 30 15.38 -2.52 -2.52
N TYR A 31 14.38 -1.61 -2.49
CA TYR A 31 13.74 -1.22 -1.25
C TYR A 31 13.06 -2.40 -0.55
N LEU A 32 12.37 -3.26 -1.29
CA LEU A 32 11.68 -4.43 -0.72
C LEU A 32 12.65 -5.48 -0.19
N GLU A 33 13.84 -5.61 -0.77
CA GLU A 33 14.90 -6.47 -0.24
C GLU A 33 15.36 -6.06 1.15
N THR A 34 15.26 -4.78 1.52
CA THR A 34 15.55 -4.32 2.88
C THR A 34 14.47 -4.72 3.91
N LYS A 35 13.32 -5.24 3.48
CA LYS A 35 12.15 -5.55 4.32
C LYS A 35 12.07 -7.03 4.70
N HIS A 36 13.06 -7.55 5.43
CA HIS A 36 13.11 -8.98 5.79
C HIS A 36 12.08 -9.38 6.87
N SER A 37 11.82 -8.53 7.87
CA SER A 37 11.00 -8.86 9.06
C SER A 37 9.53 -8.45 8.91
N VAL A 38 8.92 -8.61 7.72
CA VAL A 38 7.51 -8.28 7.50
C VAL A 38 6.63 -9.53 7.48
N ARG A 39 5.38 -9.36 7.93
CA ARG A 39 4.37 -10.43 7.93
C ARG A 39 4.11 -10.94 6.51
N GLN A 40 3.70 -12.22 6.39
CA GLN A 40 3.40 -12.84 5.09
C GLN A 40 2.33 -12.09 4.29
N SER A 41 1.30 -11.56 4.95
CA SER A 41 0.27 -10.73 4.31
C SER A 41 0.86 -9.45 3.69
N THR A 42 1.83 -8.80 4.37
CA THR A 42 2.53 -7.63 3.84
C THR A 42 3.39 -7.99 2.64
N LYS A 43 4.10 -9.13 2.68
CA LYS A 43 4.88 -9.64 1.52
C LYS A 43 3.99 -9.87 0.31
N GLN A 44 2.79 -10.42 0.51
CA GLN A 44 1.82 -10.60 -0.56
C GLN A 44 1.34 -9.26 -1.15
N GLY A 45 1.12 -8.25 -0.30
CA GLY A 45 0.82 -6.87 -0.74
C GLY A 45 1.94 -6.28 -1.60
N TYR A 46 3.18 -6.44 -1.18
CA TYR A 46 4.35 -5.99 -1.95
C TYR A 46 4.46 -6.70 -3.31
N LYS A 47 4.25 -8.02 -3.34
CA LYS A 47 4.23 -8.80 -4.59
C LYS A 47 3.15 -8.30 -5.56
N THR A 48 1.98 -7.93 -5.04
CA THR A 48 0.90 -7.36 -5.84
C THR A 48 1.32 -6.02 -6.48
N VAL A 49 1.97 -5.13 -5.71
CA VAL A 49 2.49 -3.86 -6.23
C VAL A 49 3.59 -4.08 -7.26
N MET A 50 4.52 -5.01 -7.01
CA MET A 50 5.58 -5.34 -7.97
C MET A 50 5.03 -5.89 -9.29
N ASN A 51 4.05 -6.81 -9.22
CA ASN A 51 3.38 -7.35 -10.41
C ASN A 51 2.63 -6.27 -11.21
N PHE A 52 2.11 -5.27 -10.53
CA PHE A 52 1.49 -4.10 -11.16
C PHE A 52 2.56 -3.24 -11.84
N LEU A 53 3.63 -2.86 -11.13
CA LEU A 53 4.71 -2.03 -11.65
C LEU A 53 5.42 -2.68 -12.85
N ALA A 54 5.58 -4.00 -12.86
CA ALA A 54 6.19 -4.72 -13.98
C ALA A 54 5.48 -4.49 -15.32
N LYS A 55 4.17 -4.18 -15.29
CA LYS A 55 3.33 -3.92 -16.47
C LYS A 55 3.24 -2.44 -16.82
N GLU A 56 3.65 -1.54 -15.90
CA GLU A 56 3.51 -0.10 -16.07
C GLU A 56 4.70 0.51 -16.82
N PRO A 57 4.47 1.25 -17.90
CA PRO A 57 5.54 1.98 -18.60
C PRO A 57 6.26 2.98 -17.70
N PHE A 58 5.55 3.58 -16.73
CA PHE A 58 6.10 4.51 -15.76
C PHE A 58 7.24 3.88 -14.94
N ALA A 59 7.12 2.61 -14.57
CA ALA A 59 8.12 1.90 -13.79
C ALA A 59 9.45 1.64 -14.51
N LYS A 60 9.47 1.78 -15.83
CA LYS A 60 10.68 1.67 -16.67
C LYS A 60 11.48 2.98 -16.74
N ASN A 61 10.92 4.09 -16.26
CA ASN A 61 11.62 5.37 -16.28
C ASN A 61 12.75 5.38 -15.24
N LYS A 62 13.85 6.08 -15.58
CA LYS A 62 14.95 6.33 -14.66
C LYS A 62 14.51 7.24 -13.52
N ILE A 63 14.86 6.91 -12.28
CA ILE A 63 14.45 7.68 -11.10
C ILE A 63 14.92 9.13 -11.14
N SER A 64 16.10 9.38 -11.71
CA SER A 64 16.68 10.73 -11.85
C SER A 64 15.87 11.65 -12.78
N LYS A 65 15.06 11.09 -13.68
CA LYS A 65 14.26 11.85 -14.66
C LYS A 65 12.86 12.17 -14.18
N ILE A 66 12.38 11.54 -13.10
CA ILE A 66 11.00 11.69 -12.63
C ILE A 66 10.86 12.96 -11.80
N LYS A 67 9.95 13.82 -12.24
CA LYS A 67 9.55 15.02 -11.51
C LYS A 67 8.27 14.77 -10.72
N THR A 68 7.99 15.62 -9.73
CA THR A 68 6.73 15.56 -8.97
C THR A 68 5.49 15.69 -9.86
N SER A 69 5.57 16.48 -10.94
CA SER A 69 4.51 16.59 -11.95
C SER A 69 4.22 15.26 -12.63
N ASP A 70 5.26 14.51 -12.99
CA ASP A 70 5.12 13.24 -13.69
C ASP A 70 4.45 12.19 -12.80
N ALA A 71 4.85 12.14 -11.51
CA ALA A 71 4.23 11.28 -10.50
C ALA A 71 2.74 11.62 -10.29
N LYS A 72 2.38 12.91 -10.22
CA LYS A 72 1.00 13.36 -10.10
C LYS A 72 0.18 12.98 -11.33
N LEU A 73 0.67 13.29 -12.53
CA LEU A 73 -0.01 12.97 -13.80
C LEU A 73 -0.20 11.46 -13.98
N TRP A 74 0.77 10.65 -13.54
CA TRP A 74 0.64 9.22 -13.58
C TRP A 74 -0.46 8.71 -12.65
N PHE A 75 -0.58 9.21 -11.42
CA PHE A 75 -1.69 8.85 -10.52
C PHE A 75 -3.05 9.28 -11.06
N ILE A 76 -3.16 10.47 -11.68
CA ILE A 76 -4.38 10.91 -12.36
C ILE A 76 -4.74 9.95 -13.50
N LYS A 77 -3.75 9.56 -14.31
CA LYS A 77 -3.95 8.57 -15.38
C LYS A 77 -4.47 7.24 -14.83
N LEU A 78 -3.86 6.74 -13.74
CA LEU A 78 -4.29 5.48 -13.11
C LEU A 78 -5.76 5.54 -12.68
N GLN A 79 -6.22 6.66 -12.13
CA GLN A 79 -7.62 6.80 -11.74
C GLN A 79 -8.55 7.00 -12.93
N GLN A 80 -8.25 7.97 -13.81
CA GLN A 80 -9.18 8.40 -14.85
C GLN A 80 -9.20 7.49 -16.07
N LYS A 81 -8.05 6.95 -16.47
CA LYS A 81 -7.93 6.11 -17.68
C LYS A 81 -7.95 4.62 -17.36
N ASP A 82 -7.24 4.22 -16.30
CA ASP A 82 -7.06 2.81 -15.98
C ASP A 82 -8.06 2.33 -14.91
N GLY A 83 -8.98 3.21 -14.45
CA GLY A 83 -10.08 2.88 -13.53
C GLY A 83 -9.63 2.39 -12.15
N LYS A 84 -8.41 2.77 -11.70
CA LYS A 84 -7.92 2.36 -10.37
C LYS A 84 -8.54 3.23 -9.28
N GLY A 85 -9.21 2.60 -8.32
CA GLY A 85 -9.75 3.30 -7.15
C GLY A 85 -8.67 3.89 -6.25
N TYR A 86 -9.05 4.89 -5.46
CA TYR A 86 -8.18 5.58 -4.49
C TYR A 86 -7.37 4.63 -3.61
N SER A 87 -8.02 3.60 -3.05
CA SER A 87 -7.36 2.62 -2.17
C SER A 87 -6.20 1.89 -2.86
N THR A 88 -6.35 1.55 -4.15
CA THR A 88 -5.29 0.90 -4.94
C THR A 88 -4.11 1.86 -5.14
N ILE A 89 -4.40 3.10 -5.54
CA ILE A 89 -3.37 4.14 -5.75
C ILE A 89 -2.67 4.47 -4.43
N HIS A 90 -3.40 4.54 -3.31
CA HIS A 90 -2.85 4.72 -1.98
C HIS A 90 -1.89 3.58 -1.60
N THR A 91 -2.23 2.33 -1.91
CA THR A 91 -1.37 1.17 -1.66
C THR A 91 -0.10 1.22 -2.50
N ILE A 92 -0.19 1.55 -3.79
CA ILE A 92 0.96 1.71 -4.69
C ILE A 92 1.88 2.82 -4.16
N ARG A 93 1.32 3.98 -3.82
CA ARG A 93 2.08 5.09 -3.24
C ARG A 93 2.72 4.73 -1.91
N GLY A 94 2.06 3.90 -1.10
CA GLY A 94 2.56 3.39 0.18
C GLY A 94 3.86 2.58 0.04
N VAL A 95 4.15 2.04 -1.14
CA VAL A 95 5.42 1.36 -1.47
C VAL A 95 6.40 2.32 -2.15
N LEU A 96 5.94 3.11 -3.11
CA LEU A 96 6.80 4.03 -3.87
C LEU A 96 7.41 5.14 -3.02
N ARG A 97 6.59 5.79 -2.18
CA ARG A 97 7.08 6.91 -1.38
C ARG A 97 8.25 6.55 -0.45
N PRO A 98 8.20 5.46 0.33
CA PRO A 98 9.35 5.04 1.13
C PRO A 98 10.56 4.60 0.29
N ALA A 99 10.35 3.94 -0.86
CA ALA A 99 11.43 3.57 -1.76
C ALA A 99 12.18 4.80 -2.28
N PHE A 100 11.44 5.85 -2.68
CA PHE A 100 12.03 7.12 -3.09
C PHE A 100 12.61 7.94 -1.93
N ASN A 101 12.16 7.77 -0.69
CA ASN A 101 12.84 8.33 0.47
C ASN A 101 14.22 7.68 0.66
N MET A 102 14.30 6.36 0.55
CA MET A 102 15.58 5.65 0.57
C MET A 102 16.53 6.17 -0.53
N ALA A 103 16.01 6.40 -1.74
CA ALA A 103 16.82 6.96 -2.82
C ALA A 103 17.32 8.40 -2.53
N VAL A 104 16.60 9.19 -1.74
CA VAL A 104 17.06 10.51 -1.26
C VAL A 104 18.11 10.35 -0.15
N GLU A 105 17.90 9.42 0.78
CA GLU A 105 18.83 9.10 1.88
C GLU A 105 20.16 8.53 1.34
N ASP A 106 20.11 7.76 0.26
CA ASP A 106 21.26 7.20 -0.45
C ASP A 106 21.91 8.20 -1.44
N ASP A 107 21.49 9.48 -1.46
CA ASP A 107 21.95 10.53 -2.39
C ASP A 107 21.79 10.23 -3.89
N LEU A 108 20.93 9.27 -4.25
CA LEU A 108 20.64 8.90 -5.65
C LEU A 108 19.81 9.96 -6.37
N ILE A 109 18.94 10.64 -5.62
CA ILE A 109 18.10 11.75 -6.09
C ILE A 109 18.01 12.86 -5.03
N ARG A 110 17.78 14.09 -5.47
CA ARG A 110 17.72 15.23 -4.56
C ARG A 110 16.42 15.38 -3.80
N LYS A 111 15.31 14.88 -4.35
CA LYS A 111 13.95 15.08 -3.81
C LYS A 111 13.04 13.93 -4.21
N ASN A 112 12.23 13.48 -3.26
CA ASN A 112 11.23 12.45 -3.52
C ASN A 112 10.04 13.02 -4.34
N PRO A 113 9.80 12.54 -5.57
CA PRO A 113 8.71 13.01 -6.43
C PRO A 113 7.31 12.65 -5.91
N PHE A 114 7.19 11.71 -4.96
CA PHE A 114 5.92 11.31 -4.33
C PHE A 114 5.63 12.02 -3.01
N GLN A 115 6.38 13.08 -2.67
CA GLN A 115 6.22 13.86 -1.45
C GLN A 115 5.13 14.93 -1.62
N PHE A 116 3.88 14.50 -1.75
CA PHE A 116 2.69 15.36 -1.81
C PHE A 116 1.48 14.67 -1.17
N PRO A 117 0.45 15.40 -0.71
CA PRO A 117 -0.81 14.80 -0.26
C PRO A 117 -1.53 14.14 -1.45
N LEU A 118 -1.95 12.88 -1.30
CA LEU A 118 -2.60 12.15 -2.38
C LEU A 118 -3.98 12.74 -2.73
N MET A 119 -4.70 13.25 -1.73
CA MET A 119 -6.04 13.83 -1.88
C MET A 119 -6.05 15.10 -2.75
N ASP A 120 -4.90 15.77 -2.89
CA ASP A 120 -4.78 16.95 -3.79
C ASP A 120 -4.71 16.55 -5.27
N VAL A 121 -4.55 15.25 -5.57
CA VAL A 121 -4.26 14.76 -6.91
C VAL A 121 -5.29 13.75 -7.40
N VAL A 122 -5.79 12.92 -6.49
CA VAL A 122 -6.68 11.79 -6.79
C VAL A 122 -7.94 11.92 -5.93
N VAL A 123 -9.09 11.78 -6.55
CA VAL A 123 -10.38 11.85 -5.86
C VAL A 123 -10.54 10.62 -4.96
N ASN A 124 -10.93 10.85 -3.70
CA ASN A 124 -11.25 9.76 -2.81
C ASN A 124 -12.64 9.19 -3.11
N ASP A 125 -12.66 8.09 -3.86
CA ASP A 125 -13.86 7.33 -4.25
C ASP A 125 -14.17 6.17 -3.29
N SER A 126 -13.49 6.09 -2.15
CA SER A 126 -13.72 5.03 -1.17
C SER A 126 -15.08 5.17 -0.51
N LYS A 127 -15.89 4.11 -0.59
CA LYS A 127 -17.19 4.04 0.07
C LYS A 127 -16.99 3.73 1.55
N THR A 128 -17.60 4.54 2.41
CA THR A 128 -17.69 4.24 3.85
C THR A 128 -18.54 3.00 4.02
N ARG A 129 -18.03 2.04 4.78
CA ARG A 129 -18.80 0.85 5.16
C ARG A 129 -19.61 1.20 6.39
N GLU A 130 -20.90 1.00 6.32
CA GLU A 130 -21.81 1.15 7.45
C GLU A 130 -21.92 -0.15 8.24
N ALA A 131 -22.19 -0.05 9.54
CA ALA A 131 -22.50 -1.21 10.35
C ALA A 131 -23.86 -1.78 9.95
N LEU A 132 -24.05 -3.09 10.11
CA LEU A 132 -25.36 -3.72 9.92
C LEU A 132 -26.37 -3.16 10.94
N THR A 133 -27.57 -2.89 10.46
CA THR A 133 -28.68 -2.59 11.37
C THR A 133 -29.11 -3.88 12.10
N PRO A 134 -29.75 -3.78 13.28
CA PRO A 134 -30.25 -4.96 14.00
C PRO A 134 -31.20 -5.82 13.17
N GLN A 135 -31.93 -5.22 12.22
CA GLN A 135 -32.78 -5.96 11.31
C GLN A 135 -31.98 -6.76 10.30
N GLN A 136 -30.99 -6.13 9.65
CA GLN A 136 -30.09 -6.78 8.67
C GLN A 136 -29.29 -7.90 9.33
N GLU A 137 -28.85 -7.73 10.57
CA GLU A 137 -28.17 -8.79 11.34
C GLU A 137 -29.06 -10.01 11.55
N ARG A 138 -30.33 -9.81 11.98
CA ARG A 138 -31.27 -10.91 12.16
C ARG A 138 -31.59 -11.62 10.84
N GLU A 139 -31.76 -10.86 9.76
CA GLU A 139 -32.02 -11.43 8.43
C GLU A 139 -30.83 -12.24 7.93
N PHE A 140 -29.61 -11.72 8.12
CA PHE A 140 -28.38 -12.41 7.77
C PHE A 140 -28.21 -13.71 8.54
N LEU A 141 -28.37 -13.68 9.88
CA LEU A 141 -28.27 -14.90 10.70
C LEU A 141 -29.33 -15.94 10.34
N ARG A 142 -30.56 -15.51 10.05
CA ARG A 142 -31.64 -16.41 9.58
C ARG A 142 -31.29 -17.03 8.24
N PHE A 143 -30.74 -16.25 7.30
CA PHE A 143 -30.27 -16.77 6.01
C PHE A 143 -29.20 -17.82 6.24
N VAL A 144 -28.14 -17.50 6.99
CA VAL A 144 -27.03 -18.42 7.25
C VAL A 144 -27.50 -19.72 7.89
N GLN A 145 -28.43 -19.64 8.86
CA GLN A 145 -28.95 -20.82 9.57
C GLN A 145 -29.71 -21.79 8.64
N ASN A 146 -30.44 -21.27 7.66
CA ASN A 146 -31.29 -22.05 6.78
C ASN A 146 -30.60 -22.45 5.45
N ASP A 147 -29.45 -21.89 5.13
CA ASP A 147 -28.73 -22.21 3.90
C ASP A 147 -27.91 -23.52 4.05
N PRO A 148 -28.07 -24.51 3.15
CA PRO A 148 -27.35 -25.77 3.26
C PRO A 148 -25.81 -25.67 3.23
N HIS A 149 -25.28 -24.62 2.59
CA HIS A 149 -23.85 -24.43 2.49
C HIS A 149 -23.31 -23.64 3.68
N TYR A 150 -24.01 -22.58 4.12
CA TYR A 150 -23.51 -21.64 5.13
C TYR A 150 -23.88 -22.01 6.56
N SER A 151 -24.87 -22.90 6.79
CA SER A 151 -25.32 -23.28 8.14
C SER A 151 -24.20 -23.82 9.05
N ARG A 152 -23.22 -24.50 8.49
CA ARG A 152 -22.02 -24.96 9.23
C ARG A 152 -21.14 -23.85 9.81
N TYR A 153 -21.30 -22.60 9.35
CA TYR A 153 -20.55 -21.45 9.82
C TYR A 153 -21.38 -20.54 10.74
N TYR A 154 -22.63 -20.94 11.03
CA TYR A 154 -23.55 -20.12 11.82
C TYR A 154 -22.97 -19.68 13.17
N ASP A 155 -22.42 -20.61 13.95
CA ASP A 155 -21.84 -20.31 15.27
C ASP A 155 -20.67 -19.35 15.16
N GLY A 156 -19.84 -19.49 14.11
CA GLY A 156 -18.73 -18.58 13.84
C GLY A 156 -19.19 -17.15 13.52
N PHE A 157 -20.20 -17.01 12.68
CA PHE A 157 -20.79 -15.69 12.39
C PHE A 157 -21.47 -15.08 13.61
N TYR A 158 -22.17 -15.91 14.39
CA TYR A 158 -22.84 -15.46 15.62
C TYR A 158 -21.82 -14.90 16.63
N VAL A 159 -20.71 -15.61 16.86
CA VAL A 159 -19.64 -15.16 17.76
C VAL A 159 -19.01 -13.88 17.22
N LEU A 160 -18.68 -13.80 15.93
CA LEU A 160 -18.06 -12.62 15.33
C LEU A 160 -18.94 -11.36 15.44
N LEU A 161 -20.25 -11.50 15.20
CA LEU A 161 -21.20 -10.38 15.32
C LEU A 161 -21.34 -9.88 16.76
N ASN A 162 -21.40 -10.81 17.72
CA ASN A 162 -21.61 -10.45 19.14
C ASN A 162 -20.33 -10.02 19.86
N THR A 163 -19.14 -10.38 19.39
CA THR A 163 -17.86 -10.05 20.02
C THR A 163 -17.10 -8.92 19.34
N GLY A 164 -17.37 -8.67 18.04
CA GLY A 164 -16.62 -7.71 17.23
C GLY A 164 -15.18 -8.15 16.94
N LEU A 165 -14.82 -9.39 17.19
CA LEU A 165 -13.49 -9.94 16.87
C LEU A 165 -13.23 -9.89 15.37
N ARG A 166 -11.99 -9.63 14.99
CA ARG A 166 -11.57 -9.83 13.61
C ARG A 166 -11.48 -11.33 13.30
N ILE A 167 -11.73 -11.72 12.05
CA ILE A 167 -11.68 -13.12 11.63
C ILE A 167 -10.35 -13.80 12.01
N SER A 168 -9.22 -13.08 11.95
CA SER A 168 -7.91 -13.61 12.33
C SER A 168 -7.77 -13.82 13.85
N GLU A 169 -8.40 -12.98 14.66
CA GLU A 169 -8.45 -13.08 16.13
C GLU A 169 -9.34 -14.26 16.50
N PHE A 170 -10.53 -14.36 15.90
CA PHE A 170 -11.45 -15.49 16.09
C PHE A 170 -10.79 -16.83 15.73
N CYS A 171 -10.11 -16.94 14.58
CA CYS A 171 -9.40 -18.16 14.18
C CYS A 171 -8.19 -18.51 15.10
N GLY A 172 -7.68 -17.52 15.84
CA GLY A 172 -6.59 -17.72 16.78
C GLY A 172 -7.04 -18.09 18.20
N LEU A 173 -8.36 -18.06 18.49
CA LEU A 173 -8.88 -18.40 19.82
C LEU A 173 -8.58 -19.84 20.20
N THR A 174 -8.13 -20.00 21.44
CA THR A 174 -7.93 -21.30 22.10
C THR A 174 -8.83 -21.42 23.32
N LYS A 175 -8.96 -22.63 23.85
CA LYS A 175 -9.69 -22.88 25.11
C LYS A 175 -9.17 -22.07 26.31
N LYS A 176 -7.91 -21.60 26.26
CA LYS A 176 -7.28 -20.80 27.31
C LYS A 176 -7.72 -19.34 27.28
N ASP A 177 -8.23 -18.88 26.16
CA ASP A 177 -8.65 -17.50 25.95
C ASP A 177 -10.11 -17.28 26.35
N VAL A 178 -10.82 -18.36 26.77
CA VAL A 178 -12.21 -18.32 27.19
C VAL A 178 -12.30 -18.72 28.66
N ASP A 179 -12.78 -17.78 29.50
CA ASP A 179 -13.07 -18.06 30.91
C ASP A 179 -14.52 -18.57 31.07
N PHE A 180 -14.65 -19.90 31.18
CA PHE A 180 -15.94 -20.53 31.37
C PHE A 180 -16.50 -20.42 32.80
N LYS A 181 -15.74 -19.87 33.76
CA LYS A 181 -16.14 -19.80 35.17
C LYS A 181 -16.69 -18.45 35.56
N ASN A 182 -16.20 -17.38 34.95
CA ASN A 182 -16.53 -16.00 35.37
C ASN A 182 -17.33 -15.21 34.34
N ASN A 183 -17.98 -15.85 33.40
CA ASN A 183 -18.83 -15.28 32.32
C ASN A 183 -18.74 -13.78 32.15
#